data_77e6c6cd7eef914f516b935f24b5adb9
#
_entry.id   77e6c6cd7eef914f516b935f24b5adb9
#
_cell.length_a   1.000
_cell.length_b   1.000
_cell.length_c   1.000
_cell.angle_alpha   90.00
_cell.angle_beta   90.00
_cell.angle_gamma   90.00
#
_symmetry.space_group_name_H-M   'P 1'
#
loop_
_entity.id
_entity.type
_entity.pdbx_description
1 polymer ?
#
loop_
_entity_poly.entity_id
_entity_poly.type
_entity_poly.pdbx_seq_one_letter_code
_entity_poly.pdbx_strand_id
1 'polypeptide(L)'
;MNFSFALGALLATSVAAFAPNAAAPRAVSVSKSTLNAFSSTIFDVREVKFAETEELIVQGGRDLFPLLPKAFEGIKEIGVIGWGSQAPAQAQNLRDSLAEAGCDIKVRIGLREGSSSFEEAREVGFSEDADTLGEMYDIIKKSDLVMLLISDAAQAALYKEIFAAMKPGATLGLSHGFLHGYLESIGEDFPEDMDVIAVCPKGMGPSVRRLYEQGKKTNGAGINASFAVHQDKSGKATELALGWGVALGSPFMFETTLGSEYRSDIYGERGILLGAVHGIVESLYRRYQRQGMSPEEAFNQSSESITGNITKIISTKGIKAVYDGLEGDDKEIFKQAYSASYMPSKEILQEIYDEVSSGNEIRTVIMHGKRIAKFPVGKIDGTDCWQVGEKVRAERDEESIPLNPFTAGVYVATMMAQIDVLLEAGHPYSEVVNESVIEAVDSLCPYMHYRGVAFMVDNCSFTAKTGSRKWAPRFDYILDQLAYTAVDNGKPVNEDIISAFESHRVHEAVEECCKLRPSVDISVDSASSTKEIVIE
;
A
#
# COMPACT_ATOMS: atom_id res chain seq x y z
N MET A 1 28.49 16.96 75.25
CA MET A 1 29.66 16.70 74.40
C MET A 1 29.18 16.77 72.98
N ASN A 2 29.75 17.73 72.26
CA ASN A 2 29.42 18.09 70.93
C ASN A 2 29.79 17.03 69.88
N PHE A 3 28.90 16.75 68.95
CA PHE A 3 29.25 16.35 67.61
C PHE A 3 28.31 17.08 66.63
N SER A 4 28.81 18.17 66.15
CA SER A 4 28.26 18.89 65.01
C SER A 4 29.24 18.80 63.85
N PHE A 5 28.69 18.80 62.64
CA PHE A 5 29.30 19.13 61.33
C PHE A 5 30.26 18.11 60.67
N ALA A 6 29.69 17.43 59.70
CA ALA A 6 30.27 17.26 58.35
C ALA A 6 29.26 16.54 57.40
N LEU A 7 28.25 17.28 56.92
CA LEU A 7 27.44 16.82 55.78
C LEU A 7 27.11 18.05 54.91
N GLY A 8 28.02 18.40 54.07
CA GLY A 8 27.84 19.55 53.23
C GLY A 8 28.99 19.73 52.23
N ALA A 9 29.19 18.79 51.31
CA ALA A 9 30.01 19.05 50.10
C ALA A 9 30.12 17.76 49.24
N LEU A 10 29.02 17.24 48.69
CA LEU A 10 29.09 16.21 47.65
C LEU A 10 27.75 16.05 46.88
N LEU A 11 27.20 17.17 46.40
CA LEU A 11 26.04 17.16 45.51
C LEU A 11 26.06 18.39 44.56
N ALA A 12 27.13 18.54 43.81
CA ALA A 12 27.20 19.60 42.81
C ALA A 12 28.14 19.26 41.63
N THR A 13 28.16 18.01 41.16
CA THR A 13 28.90 17.66 39.92
C THR A 13 28.28 16.48 39.15
N SER A 14 26.99 16.54 38.81
CA SER A 14 26.42 15.57 37.85
C SER A 14 25.19 16.05 37.10
N VAL A 15 25.06 17.33 36.83
CA VAL A 15 23.98 17.89 35.98
C VAL A 15 24.54 18.67 34.77
N ALA A 16 25.69 18.27 34.26
CA ALA A 16 26.28 18.92 33.08
C ALA A 16 26.50 17.96 31.92
N ALA A 17 25.77 16.86 31.81
CA ALA A 17 25.98 15.85 30.76
C ALA A 17 24.82 15.68 29.76
N PHE A 18 23.77 16.49 29.84
CA PHE A 18 22.70 16.50 28.82
C PHE A 18 22.32 17.94 28.45
N ALA A 19 23.29 18.73 27.98
CA ALA A 19 22.97 19.84 27.12
C ALA A 19 22.93 19.25 25.67
N PRO A 20 21.80 19.33 24.95
CA PRO A 20 21.84 19.01 23.54
C PRO A 20 22.76 20.01 22.88
N ASN A 21 23.82 19.56 22.24
CA ASN A 21 24.54 20.34 21.25
C ASN A 21 23.49 20.77 20.22
N ALA A 22 23.06 22.01 20.28
CA ALA A 22 22.35 22.66 19.21
C ALA A 22 23.33 22.84 18.03
N ALA A 23 23.65 21.73 17.35
CA ALA A 23 24.10 21.82 15.99
C ALA A 23 22.89 22.37 15.22
N ALA A 24 23.09 23.56 14.62
CA ALA A 24 22.12 24.10 13.69
C ALA A 24 21.67 22.98 12.75
N PRO A 25 20.36 22.89 12.43
CA PRO A 25 19.91 21.90 11.49
C PRO A 25 20.74 22.10 10.22
N ARG A 26 21.60 21.11 9.91
CA ARG A 26 22.14 20.99 8.57
C ARG A 26 20.90 20.91 7.70
N ALA A 27 20.70 21.93 6.87
CA ALA A 27 19.81 21.81 5.74
C ALA A 27 20.28 20.53 5.03
N VAL A 28 19.54 19.45 5.21
CA VAL A 28 19.61 18.31 4.34
C VAL A 28 19.21 18.92 3.01
N SER A 29 20.20 19.15 2.14
CA SER A 29 19.90 19.37 0.74
C SER A 29 19.17 18.10 0.33
N VAL A 30 17.84 18.19 0.23
CA VAL A 30 17.04 17.22 -0.48
C VAL A 30 17.66 17.23 -1.86
N SER A 31 18.51 16.24 -2.12
CA SER A 31 18.86 15.86 -3.47
C SER A 31 17.51 15.66 -4.11
N LYS A 32 17.11 16.56 -5.04
CA LYS A 32 16.08 16.22 -5.99
C LYS A 32 16.52 14.86 -6.51
N SER A 33 15.82 13.79 -6.16
CA SER A 33 15.98 12.53 -6.85
C SER A 33 15.57 12.87 -8.27
N THR A 34 16.53 13.16 -9.12
CA THR A 34 16.32 13.12 -10.55
C THR A 34 16.06 11.65 -10.82
N LEU A 35 14.78 11.25 -10.77
CA LEU A 35 14.33 10.11 -11.53
C LEU A 35 14.89 10.36 -12.92
N ASN A 36 15.73 9.48 -13.40
CA ASN A 36 16.31 9.60 -14.73
C ASN A 36 15.11 9.65 -15.68
N ALA A 37 15.08 10.66 -16.55
CA ALA A 37 14.03 10.76 -17.54
C ALA A 37 14.01 9.45 -18.35
N PHE A 38 13.09 8.53 -18.03
CA PHE A 38 12.97 7.29 -18.78
C PHE A 38 12.42 7.58 -20.17
N SER A 39 12.72 6.73 -21.10
CA SER A 39 12.20 6.80 -22.47
C SER A 39 11.82 5.41 -22.94
N SER A 40 10.87 5.33 -23.85
CA SER A 40 10.48 4.09 -24.49
C SER A 40 10.50 4.24 -26.01
N THR A 41 10.89 3.18 -26.70
CA THR A 41 10.82 3.08 -28.16
C THR A 41 9.54 2.40 -28.64
N ILE A 42 8.72 1.91 -27.69
CA ILE A 42 7.52 1.11 -27.95
C ILE A 42 6.27 1.85 -27.46
N PHE A 43 6.34 2.42 -26.26
CA PHE A 43 5.21 3.07 -25.61
C PHE A 43 5.34 4.59 -25.65
N ASP A 44 4.22 5.29 -25.76
CA ASP A 44 4.18 6.76 -25.71
C ASP A 44 4.41 7.24 -24.27
N VAL A 45 5.53 7.92 -24.04
CA VAL A 45 5.88 8.53 -22.76
C VAL A 45 5.35 9.95 -22.73
N ARG A 46 4.51 10.25 -21.77
CA ARG A 46 3.82 11.53 -21.65
C ARG A 46 4.27 12.27 -20.40
N GLU A 47 4.51 13.56 -20.55
CA GLU A 47 4.73 14.47 -19.43
C GLU A 47 3.36 14.92 -18.89
N VAL A 48 3.14 14.75 -17.60
CA VAL A 48 1.91 15.13 -16.89
C VAL A 48 2.27 16.03 -15.73
N LYS A 49 1.50 17.10 -15.58
CA LYS A 49 1.70 18.03 -14.48
C LYS A 49 0.88 17.60 -13.26
N PHE A 50 1.56 17.10 -12.24
CA PHE A 50 0.98 16.84 -10.93
C PHE A 50 1.30 18.00 -9.98
N ALA A 51 0.29 18.84 -9.71
CA ALA A 51 0.46 20.06 -8.90
C ALA A 51 1.56 20.99 -9.46
N GLU A 52 2.70 21.15 -8.76
CA GLU A 52 3.84 21.97 -9.19
C GLU A 52 4.96 21.18 -9.90
N THR A 53 4.85 19.84 -9.98
CA THR A 53 5.87 18.97 -10.62
C THR A 53 5.40 18.48 -11.98
N GLU A 54 6.36 18.23 -12.87
CA GLU A 54 6.14 17.55 -14.14
C GLU A 54 6.74 16.15 -14.02
N GLU A 55 5.92 15.13 -14.26
CA GLU A 55 6.31 13.72 -14.11
C GLU A 55 6.01 12.96 -15.39
N LEU A 56 6.85 11.97 -15.72
CA LEU A 56 6.68 11.13 -16.89
C LEU A 56 5.82 9.91 -16.56
N ILE A 57 4.86 9.62 -17.42
CA ILE A 57 4.01 8.44 -17.32
C ILE A 57 3.90 7.73 -18.68
N VAL A 58 3.50 6.46 -18.62
CA VAL A 58 2.94 5.74 -19.76
C VAL A 58 1.47 5.46 -19.46
N GLN A 59 0.58 5.95 -20.31
CA GLN A 59 -0.84 5.63 -20.20
C GLN A 59 -1.09 4.24 -20.76
N GLY A 60 -1.69 3.36 -19.94
CA GLY A 60 -2.04 2.01 -20.32
C GLY A 60 -3.41 1.91 -20.97
N GLY A 61 -3.82 0.68 -21.24
CA GLY A 61 -5.11 0.35 -21.86
C GLY A 61 -4.98 -0.89 -22.73
N ARG A 62 -6.10 -1.55 -23.01
CA ARG A 62 -6.11 -2.77 -23.83
C ARG A 62 -5.77 -2.50 -25.30
N ASP A 63 -5.98 -1.29 -25.78
CA ASP A 63 -5.56 -0.82 -27.10
C ASP A 63 -4.04 -0.86 -27.31
N LEU A 64 -3.26 -0.94 -26.23
CA LEU A 64 -1.81 -1.13 -26.28
C LEU A 64 -1.38 -2.61 -26.35
N PHE A 65 -2.27 -3.58 -26.18
CA PHE A 65 -1.91 -5.00 -26.25
C PHE A 65 -1.23 -5.42 -27.57
N PRO A 66 -1.56 -4.84 -28.74
CA PRO A 66 -0.81 -5.11 -29.96
C PRO A 66 0.69 -4.77 -29.91
N LEU A 67 1.15 -4.00 -28.92
CA LEU A 67 2.56 -3.66 -28.70
C LEU A 67 3.30 -4.70 -27.86
N LEU A 68 2.59 -5.57 -27.14
CA LEU A 68 3.18 -6.56 -26.23
C LEU A 68 4.16 -7.52 -26.93
N PRO A 69 3.92 -8.01 -28.18
CA PRO A 69 4.91 -8.85 -28.85
C PRO A 69 6.28 -8.21 -29.00
N LYS A 70 6.31 -6.87 -29.16
CA LYS A 70 7.56 -6.11 -29.25
C LYS A 70 8.18 -5.86 -27.88
N ALA A 71 7.36 -5.54 -26.87
CA ALA A 71 7.83 -5.29 -25.52
C ALA A 71 8.42 -6.54 -24.86
N PHE A 72 7.87 -7.71 -25.17
CA PHE A 72 8.36 -9.01 -24.70
C PHE A 72 9.30 -9.70 -25.69
N GLU A 73 9.94 -8.96 -26.62
CA GLU A 73 10.82 -9.56 -27.60
C GLU A 73 12.00 -10.31 -26.95
N GLY A 74 12.09 -11.61 -27.23
CA GLY A 74 13.10 -12.51 -26.67
C GLY A 74 12.62 -13.31 -25.47
N ILE A 75 11.49 -12.96 -24.87
CA ILE A 75 10.86 -13.73 -23.78
C ILE A 75 9.97 -14.83 -24.38
N LYS A 76 10.15 -16.05 -23.94
CA LYS A 76 9.33 -17.22 -24.30
C LYS A 76 8.62 -17.83 -23.11
N GLU A 77 9.24 -17.74 -21.95
CA GLU A 77 8.80 -18.38 -20.72
C GLU A 77 8.77 -17.36 -19.58
N ILE A 78 7.60 -17.13 -18.99
CA ILE A 78 7.42 -16.31 -17.80
C ILE A 78 7.10 -17.24 -16.64
N GLY A 79 7.91 -17.24 -15.59
CA GLY A 79 7.69 -17.97 -14.37
C GLY A 79 7.13 -17.05 -13.29
N VAL A 80 5.89 -17.26 -12.86
CA VAL A 80 5.29 -16.59 -11.70
C VAL A 80 5.50 -17.48 -10.49
N ILE A 81 6.35 -17.04 -9.56
CA ILE A 81 6.77 -17.83 -8.43
C ILE A 81 5.99 -17.43 -7.18
N GLY A 82 5.16 -18.34 -6.69
CA GLY A 82 4.23 -18.14 -5.58
C GLY A 82 2.78 -18.04 -6.02
N TRP A 83 1.86 -18.02 -5.03
CA TRP A 83 0.41 -17.91 -5.23
C TRP A 83 -0.25 -17.12 -4.09
N GLY A 84 0.43 -16.09 -3.58
CA GLY A 84 -0.08 -15.18 -2.55
C GLY A 84 -1.04 -14.13 -3.11
N SER A 85 -1.04 -12.93 -2.54
CA SER A 85 -1.97 -11.87 -2.89
C SER A 85 -1.89 -11.45 -4.38
N GLN A 86 -0.69 -11.19 -4.90
CA GLN A 86 -0.48 -10.64 -6.24
C GLN A 86 -0.46 -11.70 -7.35
N ALA A 87 0.16 -12.84 -7.11
CA ALA A 87 0.46 -13.83 -8.14
C ALA A 87 -0.78 -14.35 -8.90
N PRO A 88 -1.92 -14.69 -8.26
CA PRO A 88 -3.11 -15.15 -8.97
C PRO A 88 -3.63 -14.13 -9.99
N ALA A 89 -3.67 -12.86 -9.62
CA ALA A 89 -4.14 -11.78 -10.49
C ALA A 89 -3.15 -11.53 -11.64
N GLN A 90 -1.88 -11.36 -11.31
CA GLN A 90 -0.86 -11.03 -12.31
C GLN A 90 -0.67 -12.16 -13.32
N ALA A 91 -0.63 -13.41 -12.88
CA ALA A 91 -0.50 -14.56 -13.78
C ALA A 91 -1.67 -14.66 -14.77
N GLN A 92 -2.91 -14.52 -14.27
CA GLN A 92 -4.10 -14.56 -15.12
C GLN A 92 -4.14 -13.38 -16.09
N ASN A 93 -3.87 -12.16 -15.62
CA ASN A 93 -3.89 -10.96 -16.46
C ASN A 93 -2.83 -11.06 -17.57
N LEU A 94 -1.59 -11.45 -17.23
CA LEU A 94 -0.53 -11.69 -18.20
C LEU A 94 -0.94 -12.75 -19.24
N ARG A 95 -1.38 -13.92 -18.79
CA ARG A 95 -1.83 -14.99 -19.70
C ARG A 95 -2.90 -14.49 -20.68
N ASP A 96 -3.93 -13.82 -20.14
CA ASP A 96 -5.07 -13.35 -20.93
C ASP A 96 -4.63 -12.25 -21.92
N SER A 97 -3.81 -11.29 -21.51
CA SER A 97 -3.33 -10.18 -22.34
C SER A 97 -2.36 -10.64 -23.42
N LEU A 98 -1.42 -11.53 -23.09
CA LEU A 98 -0.47 -12.07 -24.06
C LEU A 98 -1.17 -12.94 -25.11
N ALA A 99 -2.18 -13.72 -24.73
CA ALA A 99 -3.01 -14.49 -25.66
C ALA A 99 -3.81 -13.56 -26.59
N GLU A 100 -4.41 -12.48 -26.07
CA GLU A 100 -5.14 -11.49 -26.86
C GLU A 100 -4.20 -10.76 -27.85
N ALA A 101 -2.96 -10.48 -27.42
CA ALA A 101 -1.93 -9.87 -28.27
C ALA A 101 -1.32 -10.82 -29.32
N GLY A 102 -1.68 -12.11 -29.28
CA GLY A 102 -1.11 -13.12 -30.17
C GLY A 102 0.33 -13.50 -29.85
N CYS A 103 0.79 -13.28 -28.62
CA CYS A 103 2.13 -13.68 -28.18
C CYS A 103 2.18 -15.20 -27.90
N ASP A 104 3.20 -15.86 -28.45
CA ASP A 104 3.52 -17.27 -28.12
C ASP A 104 4.46 -17.32 -26.90
N ILE A 105 3.96 -16.83 -25.77
CA ILE A 105 4.70 -16.79 -24.49
C ILE A 105 3.95 -17.62 -23.48
N LYS A 106 4.65 -18.56 -22.86
CA LYS A 106 4.07 -19.42 -21.84
C LYS A 106 4.20 -18.82 -20.45
N VAL A 107 3.08 -18.59 -19.78
CA VAL A 107 3.02 -18.19 -18.35
C VAL A 107 2.91 -19.45 -17.51
N ARG A 108 3.87 -19.65 -16.62
CA ARG A 108 3.97 -20.83 -15.73
C ARG A 108 3.89 -20.40 -14.28
N ILE A 109 3.27 -21.23 -13.45
CA ILE A 109 3.22 -21.05 -12.00
C ILE A 109 4.23 -21.99 -11.35
N GLY A 110 5.12 -21.46 -10.53
CA GLY A 110 6.09 -22.20 -9.73
C GLY A 110 5.73 -22.18 -8.25
N LEU A 111 5.45 -23.35 -7.66
CA LEU A 111 5.06 -23.51 -6.27
C LEU A 111 6.01 -24.46 -5.54
N ARG A 112 6.17 -24.24 -4.22
CA ARG A 112 6.89 -25.23 -3.40
C ARG A 112 6.15 -26.57 -3.37
N GLU A 113 6.88 -27.65 -3.31
CA GLU A 113 6.31 -28.99 -3.22
C GLU A 113 5.35 -29.09 -2.02
N GLY A 114 4.18 -29.71 -2.24
CA GLY A 114 3.14 -29.90 -1.21
C GLY A 114 2.34 -28.64 -0.83
N SER A 115 2.44 -27.55 -1.57
CA SER A 115 1.63 -26.36 -1.32
C SER A 115 0.14 -26.63 -1.64
N SER A 116 -0.77 -26.16 -0.78
CA SER A 116 -2.22 -26.16 -1.02
C SER A 116 -2.60 -25.34 -2.26
N SER A 117 -1.81 -24.32 -2.61
CA SER A 117 -2.04 -23.42 -3.75
C SER A 117 -1.99 -24.10 -5.12
N PHE A 118 -1.53 -25.36 -5.21
CA PHE A 118 -1.65 -26.13 -6.45
C PHE A 118 -3.10 -26.30 -6.91
N GLU A 119 -4.01 -26.56 -5.96
CA GLU A 119 -5.45 -26.71 -6.27
C GLU A 119 -6.03 -25.36 -6.76
N GLU A 120 -5.72 -24.27 -6.10
CA GLU A 120 -6.18 -22.93 -6.49
C GLU A 120 -5.68 -22.53 -7.89
N ALA A 121 -4.42 -22.84 -8.21
CA ALA A 121 -3.86 -22.57 -9.54
C ALA A 121 -4.55 -23.41 -10.63
N ARG A 122 -4.89 -24.68 -10.33
CA ARG A 122 -5.64 -25.55 -11.24
C ARG A 122 -7.05 -25.03 -11.49
N GLU A 123 -7.74 -24.51 -10.47
CA GLU A 123 -9.09 -23.95 -10.59
C GLU A 123 -9.16 -22.79 -11.61
N VAL A 124 -8.08 -22.03 -11.77
CA VAL A 124 -8.00 -20.93 -12.74
C VAL A 124 -7.31 -21.29 -14.05
N GLY A 125 -7.10 -22.61 -14.29
CA GLY A 125 -6.69 -23.16 -15.58
C GLY A 125 -5.19 -23.32 -15.79
N PHE A 126 -4.35 -23.25 -14.76
CA PHE A 126 -2.96 -23.70 -14.83
C PHE A 126 -2.89 -25.21 -14.49
N SER A 127 -2.03 -25.97 -15.17
CA SER A 127 -1.92 -27.41 -14.90
C SER A 127 -0.55 -27.97 -15.27
N GLU A 128 -0.21 -29.08 -14.66
CA GLU A 128 0.99 -29.84 -14.95
C GLU A 128 0.93 -30.45 -16.36
N ASP A 129 -0.24 -30.95 -16.79
CA ASP A 129 -0.45 -31.54 -18.11
C ASP A 129 -0.23 -30.53 -19.25
N ALA A 130 -0.61 -29.26 -19.03
CA ALA A 130 -0.35 -28.17 -19.97
C ALA A 130 1.07 -27.60 -19.82
N ASP A 131 1.88 -28.12 -18.90
CA ASP A 131 3.21 -27.60 -18.54
C ASP A 131 3.16 -26.10 -18.17
N THR A 132 2.10 -25.71 -17.42
CA THR A 132 1.88 -24.34 -16.92
C THR A 132 1.90 -24.25 -15.38
N LEU A 133 2.08 -25.36 -14.69
CA LEU A 133 2.14 -25.47 -13.23
C LEU A 133 3.22 -26.48 -12.86
N GLY A 134 4.04 -26.20 -11.86
CA GLY A 134 5.07 -27.11 -11.45
C GLY A 134 5.82 -26.67 -10.18
N GLU A 135 6.89 -27.42 -9.86
CA GLU A 135 7.76 -27.11 -8.74
C GLU A 135 8.53 -25.81 -9.02
N MET A 136 8.70 -25.01 -7.97
CA MET A 136 9.20 -23.63 -8.03
C MET A 136 10.57 -23.54 -8.75
N TYR A 137 11.56 -24.33 -8.34
CA TYR A 137 12.90 -24.25 -8.93
C TYR A 137 12.96 -24.79 -10.35
N ASP A 138 12.10 -25.75 -10.70
CA ASP A 138 12.02 -26.26 -12.08
C ASP A 138 11.39 -25.23 -13.02
N ILE A 139 10.46 -24.41 -12.53
CA ILE A 139 9.90 -23.28 -13.28
C ILE A 139 10.93 -22.16 -13.39
N ILE A 140 11.63 -21.78 -12.31
CA ILE A 140 12.67 -20.76 -12.33
C ILE A 140 13.73 -21.07 -13.40
N LYS A 141 14.22 -22.32 -13.44
CA LYS A 141 15.25 -22.75 -14.43
C LYS A 141 14.82 -22.63 -15.89
N LYS A 142 13.51 -22.68 -16.18
CA LYS A 142 12.96 -22.57 -17.52
C LYS A 142 12.69 -21.12 -17.96
N SER A 143 12.50 -20.20 -17.01
CA SER A 143 11.94 -18.87 -17.24
C SER A 143 12.97 -17.87 -17.78
N ASP A 144 12.55 -17.04 -18.74
CA ASP A 144 13.29 -15.87 -19.22
C ASP A 144 13.03 -14.66 -18.33
N LEU A 145 11.78 -14.54 -17.84
CA LEU A 145 11.36 -13.60 -16.80
C LEU A 145 10.86 -14.39 -15.58
N VAL A 146 11.51 -14.21 -14.44
CA VAL A 146 11.15 -14.80 -13.16
C VAL A 146 10.45 -13.74 -12.32
N MET A 147 9.14 -13.79 -12.22
CA MET A 147 8.35 -12.92 -11.36
C MET A 147 8.29 -13.53 -9.96
N LEU A 148 9.04 -12.95 -9.03
CA LEU A 148 9.19 -13.48 -7.68
C LEU A 148 8.09 -12.91 -6.76
N LEU A 149 6.97 -13.60 -6.66
CA LEU A 149 5.76 -13.16 -5.94
C LEU A 149 5.45 -14.03 -4.71
N ILE A 150 6.46 -14.66 -4.12
CA ILE A 150 6.37 -15.27 -2.78
C ILE A 150 6.43 -14.18 -1.70
N SER A 151 6.05 -14.51 -0.46
CA SER A 151 6.08 -13.54 0.63
C SER A 151 7.50 -12.99 0.88
N ASP A 152 7.58 -11.74 1.34
CA ASP A 152 8.85 -11.04 1.60
C ASP A 152 9.79 -11.80 2.52
N ALA A 153 9.25 -12.40 3.59
CA ALA A 153 10.03 -13.24 4.49
C ALA A 153 10.60 -14.48 3.79
N ALA A 154 9.88 -15.06 2.83
CA ALA A 154 10.36 -16.18 2.01
C ALA A 154 11.40 -15.71 0.99
N GLN A 155 11.21 -14.54 0.36
CA GLN A 155 12.22 -13.95 -0.52
C GLN A 155 13.54 -13.76 0.23
N ALA A 156 13.51 -13.14 1.41
CA ALA A 156 14.68 -12.93 2.25
C ALA A 156 15.35 -14.23 2.73
N ALA A 157 14.62 -15.33 2.82
CA ALA A 157 15.16 -16.62 3.22
C ALA A 157 15.77 -17.41 2.06
N LEU A 158 15.25 -17.24 0.83
CA LEU A 158 15.52 -18.13 -0.31
C LEU A 158 16.23 -17.44 -1.49
N TYR A 159 16.51 -16.13 -1.43
CA TYR A 159 17.04 -15.39 -2.57
C TYR A 159 18.31 -16.00 -3.18
N LYS A 160 19.23 -16.55 -2.38
CA LYS A 160 20.47 -17.15 -2.88
C LYS A 160 20.23 -18.38 -3.74
N GLU A 161 19.32 -19.25 -3.29
CA GLU A 161 18.91 -20.45 -4.03
C GLU A 161 18.13 -20.08 -5.28
N ILE A 162 17.29 -19.04 -5.20
CA ILE A 162 16.51 -18.53 -6.33
C ILE A 162 17.45 -17.95 -7.39
N PHE A 163 18.37 -17.05 -7.02
CA PHE A 163 19.34 -16.48 -7.95
C PHE A 163 20.21 -17.56 -8.61
N ALA A 164 20.68 -18.55 -7.83
CA ALA A 164 21.46 -19.66 -8.35
C ALA A 164 20.68 -20.59 -9.29
N ALA A 165 19.35 -20.63 -9.18
CA ALA A 165 18.50 -21.45 -10.05
C ALA A 165 18.10 -20.73 -11.35
N MET A 166 18.20 -19.40 -11.41
CA MET A 166 17.89 -18.62 -12.61
C MET A 166 18.90 -18.92 -13.73
N LYS A 167 18.40 -18.97 -14.96
CA LYS A 167 19.30 -19.15 -16.10
C LYS A 167 20.07 -17.86 -16.43
N PRO A 168 21.29 -17.96 -16.98
CA PRO A 168 22.05 -16.79 -17.36
C PRO A 168 21.27 -15.87 -18.30
N GLY A 169 21.29 -14.56 -18.02
CA GLY A 169 20.58 -13.56 -18.78
C GLY A 169 19.05 -13.50 -18.56
N ALA A 170 18.52 -14.26 -17.62
CA ALA A 170 17.13 -14.13 -17.22
C ALA A 170 16.90 -12.80 -16.47
N THR A 171 15.69 -12.27 -16.56
CA THR A 171 15.25 -11.09 -15.83
C THR A 171 14.58 -11.48 -14.53
N LEU A 172 14.96 -10.85 -13.43
CA LEU A 172 14.23 -10.90 -12.16
C LEU A 172 13.17 -9.80 -12.14
N GLY A 173 11.91 -10.19 -11.98
CA GLY A 173 10.78 -9.30 -11.82
C GLY A 173 10.25 -9.32 -10.39
N LEU A 174 10.07 -8.15 -9.80
CA LEU A 174 9.52 -7.93 -8.46
C LEU A 174 8.20 -7.16 -8.55
N SER A 175 7.34 -7.29 -7.56
CA SER A 175 6.13 -6.44 -7.42
C SER A 175 6.11 -5.70 -6.09
N HIS A 176 7.25 -5.63 -5.42
CA HIS A 176 7.50 -4.88 -4.20
C HIS A 176 9.02 -4.75 -3.99
N GLY A 177 9.47 -3.61 -3.50
CA GLY A 177 10.90 -3.32 -3.30
C GLY A 177 11.52 -3.97 -2.05
N PHE A 178 10.78 -4.76 -1.28
CA PHE A 178 11.23 -5.35 -0.01
C PHE A 178 12.57 -6.09 -0.12
N LEU A 179 12.73 -6.94 -1.14
CA LEU A 179 13.96 -7.73 -1.30
C LEU A 179 15.18 -6.82 -1.47
N HIS A 180 15.06 -5.72 -2.22
CA HIS A 180 16.12 -4.72 -2.32
C HIS A 180 16.48 -4.13 -0.95
N GLY A 181 15.47 -3.65 -0.21
CA GLY A 181 15.71 -3.10 1.13
C GLY A 181 16.31 -4.12 2.11
N TYR A 182 15.94 -5.39 1.97
CA TYR A 182 16.55 -6.47 2.75
C TYR A 182 18.03 -6.67 2.39
N LEU A 183 18.36 -6.78 1.10
CA LEU A 183 19.75 -6.93 0.62
C LEU A 183 20.61 -5.75 1.06
N GLU A 184 20.13 -4.52 0.88
CA GLU A 184 20.78 -3.30 1.37
C GLU A 184 21.06 -3.37 2.87
N SER A 185 20.10 -3.85 3.68
CA SER A 185 20.21 -3.96 5.13
C SER A 185 21.28 -4.95 5.62
N ILE A 186 21.69 -5.89 4.78
CA ILE A 186 22.72 -6.89 5.06
C ILE A 186 24.02 -6.66 4.27
N GLY A 187 24.10 -5.58 3.47
CA GLY A 187 25.25 -5.22 2.67
C GLY A 187 25.46 -6.14 1.46
N GLU A 188 24.42 -6.75 0.95
CA GLU A 188 24.40 -7.55 -0.29
C GLU A 188 23.61 -6.83 -1.38
N ASP A 189 23.72 -7.28 -2.62
CA ASP A 189 23.03 -6.75 -3.79
C ASP A 189 22.61 -7.87 -4.73
N PHE A 190 21.87 -7.54 -5.79
CA PHE A 190 21.50 -8.48 -6.84
C PHE A 190 22.73 -8.90 -7.66
N PRO A 191 22.73 -10.12 -8.25
CA PRO A 191 23.78 -10.54 -9.18
C PRO A 191 23.91 -9.57 -10.35
N GLU A 192 25.14 -9.23 -10.74
CA GLU A 192 25.43 -8.23 -11.78
C GLU A 192 25.08 -8.68 -13.23
N ASP A 193 24.79 -9.93 -13.46
CA ASP A 193 24.61 -10.55 -14.79
C ASP A 193 23.14 -10.73 -15.20
N MET A 194 22.19 -10.12 -14.48
CA MET A 194 20.75 -10.16 -14.77
C MET A 194 20.13 -8.77 -14.85
N ASP A 195 18.99 -8.67 -15.52
CA ASP A 195 18.12 -7.52 -15.37
C ASP A 195 17.32 -7.65 -14.08
N VAL A 196 17.09 -6.53 -13.39
CA VAL A 196 16.22 -6.46 -12.22
C VAL A 196 15.21 -5.35 -12.45
N ILE A 197 13.94 -5.73 -12.56
CA ILE A 197 12.83 -4.81 -12.78
C ILE A 197 11.75 -4.99 -11.73
N ALA A 198 10.92 -3.99 -11.56
CA ALA A 198 9.69 -4.12 -10.78
C ALA A 198 8.50 -3.52 -11.52
N VAL A 199 7.34 -4.12 -11.29
CA VAL A 199 6.02 -3.54 -11.58
C VAL A 199 5.14 -3.79 -10.37
N CYS A 200 4.77 -2.70 -9.71
CA CYS A 200 4.09 -2.72 -8.42
C CYS A 200 2.69 -2.13 -8.56
N PRO A 201 1.66 -2.96 -8.78
CA PRO A 201 0.28 -2.49 -8.83
C PRO A 201 -0.12 -1.87 -7.48
N LYS A 202 -0.70 -0.67 -7.51
CA LYS A 202 -1.14 0.07 -6.32
C LYS A 202 -2.51 -0.41 -5.86
N GLY A 203 -2.53 -1.64 -5.36
CA GLY A 203 -3.72 -2.34 -4.91
C GLY A 203 -3.49 -3.82 -4.70
N MET A 204 -4.32 -4.43 -3.87
CA MET A 204 -4.28 -5.87 -3.62
C MET A 204 -4.64 -6.68 -4.88
N GLY A 205 -4.10 -7.90 -5.01
CA GLY A 205 -4.30 -8.76 -6.19
C GLY A 205 -5.76 -8.94 -6.62
N PRO A 206 -6.71 -9.22 -5.72
CA PRO A 206 -8.13 -9.30 -6.09
C PRO A 206 -8.67 -8.06 -6.78
N SER A 207 -8.27 -6.85 -6.33
CA SER A 207 -8.63 -5.60 -7.01
C SER A 207 -7.99 -5.52 -8.40
N VAL A 208 -6.72 -5.91 -8.51
CA VAL A 208 -5.99 -5.97 -9.79
C VAL A 208 -6.73 -6.86 -10.79
N ARG A 209 -7.18 -8.06 -10.38
CA ARG A 209 -7.94 -8.96 -11.26
C ARG A 209 -9.33 -8.42 -11.60
N ARG A 210 -10.08 -7.97 -10.61
CA ARG A 210 -11.46 -7.50 -10.78
C ARG A 210 -11.53 -6.30 -11.74
N LEU A 211 -10.66 -5.30 -11.55
CA LEU A 211 -10.66 -4.12 -12.41
C LEU A 211 -10.09 -4.43 -13.80
N TYR A 212 -9.15 -5.38 -13.94
CA TYR A 212 -8.74 -5.88 -15.24
C TYR A 212 -9.91 -6.51 -16.03
N GLU A 213 -10.78 -7.28 -15.37
CA GLU A 213 -11.96 -7.85 -16.01
C GLU A 213 -12.94 -6.74 -16.45
N GLN A 214 -13.12 -5.68 -15.66
CA GLN A 214 -13.88 -4.49 -16.10
C GLN A 214 -13.25 -3.82 -17.32
N GLY A 215 -11.93 -3.84 -17.43
CA GLY A 215 -11.18 -3.33 -18.59
C GLY A 215 -11.57 -3.96 -19.92
N LYS A 216 -12.18 -5.16 -19.92
CA LYS A 216 -12.75 -5.79 -21.11
C LYS A 216 -13.95 -5.01 -21.68
N LYS A 217 -14.62 -4.21 -20.86
CA LYS A 217 -15.78 -3.38 -21.24
C LYS A 217 -15.44 -1.90 -21.28
N THR A 218 -14.54 -1.45 -20.42
CA THR A 218 -14.16 -0.05 -20.25
C THR A 218 -12.65 0.05 -20.37
N ASN A 219 -12.14 0.45 -21.55
CA ASN A 219 -10.71 0.57 -21.79
C ASN A 219 -10.04 1.47 -20.74
N GLY A 220 -8.90 1.06 -20.21
CA GLY A 220 -8.19 1.76 -19.15
C GLY A 220 -8.73 1.55 -17.75
N ALA A 221 -9.77 0.71 -17.54
CA ALA A 221 -10.12 0.26 -16.19
C ALA A 221 -9.02 -0.69 -15.68
N GLY A 222 -8.57 -0.47 -14.45
CA GLY A 222 -7.46 -1.24 -13.87
C GLY A 222 -6.95 -0.59 -12.58
N ILE A 223 -5.90 -1.17 -12.03
CA ILE A 223 -5.11 -0.60 -10.94
C ILE A 223 -3.83 0.01 -11.52
N ASN A 224 -3.53 1.25 -11.15
CA ASN A 224 -2.28 1.90 -11.55
C ASN A 224 -1.07 1.12 -11.01
N ALA A 225 0.07 1.25 -11.67
CA ALA A 225 1.30 0.61 -11.20
C ALA A 225 2.48 1.59 -11.25
N SER A 226 3.35 1.51 -10.25
CA SER A 226 4.70 2.01 -10.42
C SER A 226 5.56 0.96 -11.12
N PHE A 227 6.62 1.40 -11.81
CA PHE A 227 7.64 0.50 -12.33
C PHE A 227 9.03 1.01 -11.98
N ALA A 228 9.96 0.09 -11.84
CA ALA A 228 11.37 0.40 -11.60
C ALA A 228 12.27 -0.46 -12.47
N VAL A 229 13.34 0.14 -12.96
CA VAL A 229 14.47 -0.55 -13.59
C VAL A 229 15.68 -0.39 -12.69
N HIS A 230 15.96 -1.42 -11.90
CA HIS A 230 17.09 -1.40 -10.96
C HIS A 230 18.40 -1.77 -11.65
N GLN A 231 18.37 -2.79 -12.52
CA GLN A 231 19.48 -3.20 -13.39
C GLN A 231 18.99 -3.44 -14.81
N ASP A 232 19.71 -2.92 -15.78
CA ASP A 232 19.48 -3.15 -17.22
C ASP A 232 20.76 -3.63 -17.90
N LYS A 233 20.94 -4.93 -17.96
CA LYS A 233 22.08 -5.58 -18.67
C LYS A 233 21.77 -5.85 -20.14
N SER A 234 20.50 -6.11 -20.43
CA SER A 234 20.05 -6.44 -21.78
C SER A 234 19.84 -5.22 -22.67
N GLY A 235 19.66 -4.02 -22.08
CA GLY A 235 19.18 -2.82 -22.76
C GLY A 235 17.69 -2.86 -23.12
N LYS A 236 16.92 -3.80 -22.52
CA LYS A 236 15.49 -4.01 -22.78
C LYS A 236 14.63 -3.93 -21.52
N ALA A 237 15.22 -3.70 -20.35
CA ALA A 237 14.54 -3.77 -19.07
C ALA A 237 13.35 -2.80 -18.96
N THR A 238 13.50 -1.57 -19.48
CA THR A 238 12.42 -0.57 -19.49
C THR A 238 11.21 -1.04 -20.30
N GLU A 239 11.46 -1.52 -21.52
CA GLU A 239 10.37 -1.98 -22.40
C GLU A 239 9.64 -3.20 -21.82
N LEU A 240 10.39 -4.10 -21.17
CA LEU A 240 9.83 -5.27 -20.52
C LEU A 240 8.99 -4.90 -19.30
N ALA A 241 9.47 -3.96 -18.46
CA ALA A 241 8.71 -3.47 -17.30
C ALA A 241 7.41 -2.78 -17.74
N LEU A 242 7.48 -1.89 -18.72
CA LEU A 242 6.29 -1.23 -19.27
C LEU A 242 5.33 -2.22 -19.93
N GLY A 243 5.85 -3.18 -20.70
CA GLY A 243 5.05 -4.26 -21.28
C GLY A 243 4.32 -5.09 -20.21
N TRP A 244 5.01 -5.40 -19.12
CA TRP A 244 4.39 -6.10 -18.00
C TRP A 244 3.27 -5.28 -17.38
N GLY A 245 3.47 -3.99 -17.06
CA GLY A 245 2.42 -3.13 -16.52
C GLY A 245 1.21 -2.99 -17.46
N VAL A 246 1.43 -2.83 -18.77
CA VAL A 246 0.36 -2.82 -19.77
C VAL A 246 -0.40 -4.14 -19.78
N ALA A 247 0.31 -5.27 -19.76
CA ALA A 247 -0.31 -6.60 -19.73
C ALA A 247 -1.10 -6.88 -18.43
N LEU A 248 -0.77 -6.21 -17.32
CA LEU A 248 -1.58 -6.25 -16.10
C LEU A 248 -2.89 -5.46 -16.22
N GLY A 249 -3.01 -4.58 -17.22
CA GLY A 249 -4.16 -3.70 -17.42
C GLY A 249 -4.08 -2.41 -16.63
N SER A 250 -2.88 -1.94 -16.27
CA SER A 250 -2.71 -0.68 -15.53
C SER A 250 -3.18 0.52 -16.35
N PRO A 251 -4.03 1.41 -15.81
CA PRO A 251 -4.50 2.62 -16.50
C PRO A 251 -3.37 3.57 -16.84
N PHE A 252 -2.41 3.75 -15.94
CA PHE A 252 -1.14 4.40 -16.21
C PHE A 252 -0.03 3.84 -15.31
N MET A 253 1.19 4.04 -15.78
CA MET A 253 2.40 3.63 -15.06
C MET A 253 3.31 4.85 -14.87
N PHE A 254 3.94 4.94 -13.72
CA PHE A 254 4.91 5.97 -13.36
C PHE A 254 6.20 5.35 -12.85
N GLU A 255 7.33 6.02 -13.10
CA GLU A 255 8.63 5.52 -12.68
C GLU A 255 8.85 5.71 -11.18
N THR A 256 9.46 4.71 -10.55
CA THR A 256 10.00 4.77 -9.19
C THR A 256 11.34 4.05 -9.12
N THR A 257 11.93 3.97 -7.94
CA THR A 257 13.07 3.09 -7.65
C THR A 257 12.65 2.03 -6.65
N LEU A 258 13.33 0.87 -6.63
CA LEU A 258 13.04 -0.16 -5.62
C LEU A 258 13.16 0.40 -4.19
N GLY A 259 14.10 1.34 -3.98
CA GLY A 259 14.30 2.00 -2.69
C GLY A 259 13.16 2.95 -2.31
N SER A 260 12.60 3.71 -3.25
CA SER A 260 11.44 4.58 -3.02
C SER A 260 10.19 3.74 -2.78
N GLU A 261 9.97 2.76 -3.63
CA GLU A 261 8.80 1.89 -3.62
C GLU A 261 8.65 1.17 -2.28
N TYR A 262 9.69 0.46 -1.77
CA TYR A 262 9.50 -0.24 -0.50
C TYR A 262 9.28 0.71 0.68
N ARG A 263 9.82 1.95 0.60
CA ARG A 263 9.60 2.93 1.68
C ARG A 263 8.18 3.45 1.67
N SER A 264 7.65 3.85 0.53
CA SER A 264 6.28 4.37 0.42
C SER A 264 5.23 3.29 0.66
N ASP A 265 5.41 2.10 0.11
CA ASP A 265 4.46 0.98 0.24
C ASP A 265 4.39 0.44 1.68
N ILE A 266 5.54 0.05 2.26
CA ILE A 266 5.59 -0.39 3.66
C ILE A 266 5.03 0.70 4.60
N TYR A 267 5.36 1.96 4.36
CA TYR A 267 4.84 3.08 5.12
C TYR A 267 3.32 3.20 5.00
N GLY A 268 2.79 3.16 3.79
CA GLY A 268 1.35 3.21 3.51
C GLY A 268 0.56 2.10 4.21
N GLU A 269 1.08 0.87 4.18
CA GLU A 269 0.48 -0.29 4.87
C GLU A 269 0.38 -0.12 6.40
N ARG A 270 1.31 0.60 7.03
CA ARG A 270 1.27 0.93 8.46
C ARG A 270 0.37 2.12 8.73
N GLY A 271 0.26 3.01 7.77
CA GLY A 271 -0.58 4.21 7.76
C GLY A 271 -2.00 3.95 7.28
N ILE A 272 -2.46 4.83 6.39
CA ILE A 272 -3.88 4.93 5.98
C ILE A 272 -4.38 3.71 5.19
N LEU A 273 -3.50 2.91 4.60
CA LEU A 273 -3.91 1.74 3.84
C LEU A 273 -4.50 0.65 4.75
N LEU A 274 -3.92 0.44 5.93
CA LEU A 274 -4.37 -0.64 6.82
C LEU A 274 -4.20 -0.32 8.32
N GLY A 275 -3.00 0.04 8.77
CA GLY A 275 -2.70 0.19 10.20
C GLY A 275 -3.47 1.33 10.86
N ALA A 276 -3.44 2.51 10.26
CA ALA A 276 -4.15 3.68 10.80
C ALA A 276 -5.66 3.49 10.74
N VAL A 277 -6.22 3.03 9.62
CA VAL A 277 -7.67 2.83 9.50
C VAL A 277 -8.18 1.82 10.53
N HIS A 278 -7.41 0.75 10.80
CA HIS A 278 -7.71 -0.22 11.84
C HIS A 278 -7.78 0.46 13.23
N GLY A 279 -6.76 1.23 13.60
CA GLY A 279 -6.73 1.95 14.87
C GLY A 279 -7.81 3.02 15.00
N ILE A 280 -8.09 3.76 13.93
CA ILE A 280 -9.13 4.80 13.87
C ILE A 280 -10.51 4.17 14.10
N VAL A 281 -10.84 3.08 13.40
CA VAL A 281 -12.15 2.41 13.53
C VAL A 281 -12.38 1.94 14.96
N GLU A 282 -11.42 1.23 15.56
CA GLU A 282 -11.53 0.73 16.93
C GLU A 282 -11.68 1.87 17.96
N SER A 283 -10.90 2.93 17.84
CA SER A 283 -10.96 4.07 18.76
C SER A 283 -12.28 4.84 18.65
N LEU A 284 -12.76 5.09 17.42
CA LEU A 284 -14.03 5.79 17.18
C LEU A 284 -15.23 4.96 17.63
N TYR A 285 -15.23 3.65 17.35
CA TYR A 285 -16.29 2.76 17.83
C TYR A 285 -16.47 2.85 19.35
N ARG A 286 -15.38 2.75 20.11
CA ARG A 286 -15.42 2.88 21.57
C ARG A 286 -15.79 4.29 22.03
N ARG A 287 -15.34 5.33 21.29
CA ARG A 287 -15.74 6.72 21.58
C ARG A 287 -17.26 6.89 21.49
N TYR A 288 -17.87 6.44 20.41
CA TYR A 288 -19.30 6.59 20.18
C TYR A 288 -20.15 5.81 21.19
N GLN A 289 -19.70 4.62 21.59
CA GLN A 289 -20.34 3.88 22.69
C GLN A 289 -20.24 4.64 24.03
N ARG A 290 -19.09 5.24 24.34
CA ARG A 290 -18.96 6.10 25.54
C ARG A 290 -19.89 7.31 25.51
N GLN A 291 -20.26 7.77 24.33
CA GLN A 291 -21.24 8.84 24.12
C GLN A 291 -22.70 8.35 24.14
N GLY A 292 -22.93 7.07 24.34
CA GLY A 292 -24.27 6.48 24.52
C GLY A 292 -24.92 5.91 23.26
N MET A 293 -24.18 5.80 22.14
CA MET A 293 -24.68 5.13 20.94
C MET A 293 -24.77 3.62 21.16
N SER A 294 -25.73 2.97 20.52
CA SER A 294 -25.77 1.51 20.44
C SER A 294 -24.53 0.97 19.70
N PRO A 295 -24.16 -0.30 19.91
CA PRO A 295 -23.03 -0.90 19.20
C PRO A 295 -23.18 -0.81 17.68
N GLU A 296 -24.37 -1.08 17.14
CA GLU A 296 -24.65 -1.01 15.70
C GLU A 296 -24.52 0.43 15.17
N GLU A 297 -25.05 1.41 15.93
CA GLU A 297 -24.91 2.83 15.55
C GLU A 297 -23.46 3.29 15.61
N ALA A 298 -22.72 2.94 16.66
CA ALA A 298 -21.30 3.25 16.79
C ALA A 298 -20.47 2.67 15.64
N PHE A 299 -20.80 1.45 15.18
CA PHE A 299 -20.16 0.84 14.01
C PHE A 299 -20.50 1.58 12.71
N ASN A 300 -21.76 1.96 12.51
CA ASN A 300 -22.20 2.75 11.35
C ASN A 300 -21.50 4.11 11.30
N GLN A 301 -21.40 4.80 12.45
CA GLN A 301 -20.76 6.12 12.54
C GLN A 301 -19.22 6.07 12.43
N SER A 302 -18.59 4.93 12.64
CA SER A 302 -17.15 4.73 12.52
C SER A 302 -16.77 3.96 11.23
N SER A 303 -16.85 2.65 11.25
CA SER A 303 -16.36 1.78 10.18
C SER A 303 -17.11 1.99 8.86
N GLU A 304 -18.45 1.94 8.89
CA GLU A 304 -19.26 2.09 7.68
C GLU A 304 -19.15 3.49 7.10
N SER A 305 -19.08 4.53 7.95
CA SER A 305 -18.86 5.91 7.51
C SER A 305 -17.55 6.05 6.73
N ILE A 306 -16.45 5.41 7.20
CA ILE A 306 -15.16 5.43 6.50
C ILE A 306 -15.25 4.62 5.20
N THR A 307 -15.54 3.32 5.30
CA THR A 307 -15.41 2.38 4.18
C THR A 307 -16.48 2.55 3.11
N GLY A 308 -17.63 3.10 3.48
CA GLY A 308 -18.73 3.45 2.58
C GLY A 308 -18.63 4.88 2.05
N ASN A 309 -19.20 5.84 2.80
CA ASN A 309 -19.40 7.21 2.27
C ASN A 309 -18.10 8.01 2.10
N ILE A 310 -17.24 8.09 3.11
CA ILE A 310 -16.06 8.97 3.08
C ILE A 310 -15.14 8.55 1.92
N THR A 311 -14.80 7.27 1.85
CA THR A 311 -13.90 6.76 0.81
C THR A 311 -14.51 6.79 -0.58
N LYS A 312 -15.84 6.60 -0.70
CA LYS A 312 -16.56 6.75 -1.97
C LYS A 312 -16.55 8.20 -2.48
N ILE A 313 -16.69 9.18 -1.58
CA ILE A 313 -16.56 10.60 -1.94
C ILE A 313 -15.13 10.89 -2.40
N ILE A 314 -14.11 10.41 -1.66
CA ILE A 314 -12.72 10.63 -2.03
C ILE A 314 -12.41 10.01 -3.40
N SER A 315 -12.84 8.76 -3.64
CA SER A 315 -12.63 8.05 -4.89
C SER A 315 -13.24 8.77 -6.10
N THR A 316 -14.42 9.38 -5.92
CA THR A 316 -15.20 9.96 -7.04
C THR A 316 -15.02 11.46 -7.21
N LYS A 317 -14.68 12.19 -6.14
CA LYS A 317 -14.67 13.65 -6.10
C LYS A 317 -13.41 14.26 -5.48
N GLY A 318 -12.51 13.42 -4.95
CA GLY A 318 -11.28 13.86 -4.28
C GLY A 318 -11.43 14.14 -2.79
N ILE A 319 -10.29 14.29 -2.12
CA ILE A 319 -10.21 14.41 -0.64
C ILE A 319 -11.00 15.61 -0.11
N LYS A 320 -10.82 16.77 -0.75
CA LYS A 320 -11.42 18.03 -0.32
C LYS A 320 -12.97 18.00 -0.39
N ALA A 321 -13.52 17.20 -1.30
CA ALA A 321 -14.97 17.09 -1.48
C ALA A 321 -15.70 16.54 -0.25
N VAL A 322 -15.02 15.81 0.63
CA VAL A 322 -15.58 15.36 1.92
C VAL A 322 -15.92 16.57 2.80
N TYR A 323 -15.02 17.54 2.90
CA TYR A 323 -15.22 18.77 3.66
C TYR A 323 -16.19 19.74 2.98
N ASP A 324 -16.07 19.92 1.67
CA ASP A 324 -16.90 20.84 0.89
C ASP A 324 -18.38 20.43 0.87
N GLY A 325 -18.67 19.13 1.02
CA GLY A 325 -20.02 18.59 1.09
C GLY A 325 -20.70 18.73 2.45
N LEU A 326 -19.98 19.18 3.48
CA LEU A 326 -20.54 19.41 4.83
C LEU A 326 -21.03 20.86 4.99
N GLU A 327 -22.10 21.06 5.76
CA GLU A 327 -22.69 22.36 6.02
C GLU A 327 -22.92 22.61 7.52
N GLY A 328 -23.01 23.87 7.92
CA GLY A 328 -23.38 24.29 9.26
C GLY A 328 -22.50 23.65 10.36
N ASP A 329 -23.15 23.07 11.38
CA ASP A 329 -22.49 22.47 12.54
C ASP A 329 -21.62 21.26 12.16
N ASP A 330 -21.97 20.51 11.12
CA ASP A 330 -21.19 19.36 10.65
C ASP A 330 -19.82 19.78 10.13
N LYS A 331 -19.76 20.94 9.47
CA LYS A 331 -18.49 21.50 9.00
C LYS A 331 -17.59 21.90 10.15
N GLU A 332 -18.15 22.49 11.21
CA GLU A 332 -17.40 22.83 12.43
C GLU A 332 -16.93 21.59 13.20
N ILE A 333 -17.75 20.54 13.26
CA ILE A 333 -17.36 19.25 13.86
C ILE A 333 -16.18 18.63 13.09
N PHE A 334 -16.23 18.65 11.75
CA PHE A 334 -15.12 18.19 10.92
C PHE A 334 -13.85 18.98 11.22
N LYS A 335 -13.90 20.32 11.25
CA LYS A 335 -12.74 21.18 11.53
C LYS A 335 -12.13 20.88 12.90
N GLN A 336 -12.95 20.69 13.93
CA GLN A 336 -12.48 20.33 15.27
C GLN A 336 -11.75 18.99 15.27
N ALA A 337 -12.37 17.96 14.67
CA ALA A 337 -11.79 16.62 14.60
C ALA A 337 -10.50 16.60 13.76
N TYR A 338 -10.51 17.25 12.60
CA TYR A 338 -9.36 17.36 11.71
C TYR A 338 -8.18 18.07 12.40
N SER A 339 -8.42 19.28 12.92
CA SER A 339 -7.40 20.09 13.57
C SER A 339 -6.77 19.39 14.80
N ALA A 340 -7.58 18.66 15.56
CA ALA A 340 -7.11 17.93 16.73
C ALA A 340 -6.32 16.66 16.37
N SER A 341 -6.68 15.99 15.25
CA SER A 341 -6.11 14.69 14.87
C SER A 341 -4.85 14.80 14.00
N TYR A 342 -4.69 15.90 13.25
CA TYR A 342 -3.62 16.03 12.27
C TYR A 342 -2.20 15.86 12.89
N MET A 343 -1.86 16.64 13.90
CA MET A 343 -0.52 16.56 14.51
C MET A 343 -0.25 15.23 15.23
N PRO A 344 -1.18 14.68 16.05
CA PRO A 344 -1.00 13.36 16.63
C PRO A 344 -0.82 12.25 15.58
N SER A 345 -1.56 12.30 14.47
CA SER A 345 -1.38 11.35 13.35
C SER A 345 -0.03 11.53 12.68
N LYS A 346 0.39 12.79 12.42
CA LYS A 346 1.67 13.09 11.77
C LYS A 346 2.86 12.63 12.60
N GLU A 347 2.79 12.74 13.93
CA GLU A 347 3.85 12.24 14.83
C GLU A 347 4.04 10.72 14.68
N ILE A 348 2.94 9.95 14.71
CA ILE A 348 3.00 8.50 14.54
C ILE A 348 3.51 8.14 13.13
N LEU A 349 3.03 8.83 12.12
CA LEU A 349 3.40 8.59 10.73
C LEU A 349 4.89 8.91 10.49
N GLN A 350 5.42 9.97 11.10
CA GLN A 350 6.85 10.26 11.05
C GLN A 350 7.67 9.15 11.72
N GLU A 351 7.23 8.65 12.91
CA GLU A 351 7.86 7.50 13.57
C GLU A 351 7.86 6.27 12.67
N ILE A 352 6.75 5.98 11.99
CA ILE A 352 6.65 4.87 11.02
C ILE A 352 7.65 5.07 9.87
N TYR A 353 7.71 6.25 9.29
CA TYR A 353 8.61 6.53 8.16
C TYR A 353 10.09 6.37 8.57
N ASP A 354 10.47 6.82 9.77
CA ASP A 354 11.81 6.65 10.32
C ASP A 354 12.15 5.16 10.54
N GLU A 355 11.20 4.37 11.07
CA GLU A 355 11.33 2.91 11.23
C GLU A 355 11.49 2.19 9.88
N VAL A 356 10.75 2.61 8.86
CA VAL A 356 10.86 2.04 7.50
C VAL A 356 12.20 2.42 6.89
N SER A 357 12.55 3.71 6.89
CA SER A 357 13.76 4.25 6.26
C SER A 357 15.04 3.73 6.88
N SER A 358 15.02 3.43 8.19
CA SER A 358 16.16 2.80 8.90
C SER A 358 16.27 1.29 8.68
N GLY A 359 15.32 0.66 7.97
CA GLY A 359 15.25 -0.79 7.78
C GLY A 359 14.73 -1.56 9.01
N ASN A 360 14.25 -0.87 10.07
CA ASN A 360 13.70 -1.54 11.25
C ASN A 360 12.42 -2.31 10.92
N GLU A 361 11.55 -1.76 10.07
CA GLU A 361 10.33 -2.45 9.63
C GLU A 361 10.64 -3.70 8.81
N ILE A 362 11.67 -3.69 7.95
CA ILE A 362 12.15 -4.89 7.25
C ILE A 362 12.58 -5.95 8.27
N ARG A 363 13.40 -5.57 9.26
CA ARG A 363 13.81 -6.48 10.34
C ARG A 363 12.63 -7.01 11.14
N THR A 364 11.62 -6.18 11.39
CA THR A 364 10.39 -6.59 12.09
C THR A 364 9.67 -7.71 11.33
N VAL A 365 9.49 -7.58 10.01
CA VAL A 365 8.87 -8.61 9.15
C VAL A 365 9.67 -9.91 9.17
N ILE A 366 10.99 -9.84 9.00
CA ILE A 366 11.88 -11.01 9.04
C ILE A 366 11.80 -11.73 10.38
N MET A 367 11.85 -10.99 11.49
CA MET A 367 11.75 -11.58 12.83
C MET A 367 10.37 -12.18 13.10
N HIS A 368 9.31 -11.57 12.59
CA HIS A 368 7.97 -12.12 12.69
C HIS A 368 7.87 -13.44 11.91
N GLY A 369 8.37 -13.50 10.68
CA GLY A 369 8.42 -14.72 9.89
C GLY A 369 9.11 -15.87 10.61
N LYS A 370 10.23 -15.59 11.32
CA LYS A 370 10.92 -16.59 12.14
C LYS A 370 10.14 -17.04 13.38
N ARG A 371 9.27 -16.18 13.92
CA ARG A 371 8.47 -16.50 15.14
C ARG A 371 7.20 -17.25 14.85
N ILE A 372 6.57 -17.03 13.68
CA ILE A 372 5.23 -17.52 13.38
C ILE A 372 5.08 -19.02 13.50
N ALA A 373 6.14 -19.79 13.21
CA ALA A 373 6.15 -21.23 13.38
C ALA A 373 5.96 -21.69 14.83
N LYS A 374 6.41 -20.86 15.81
CA LYS A 374 6.27 -21.14 17.25
C LYS A 374 5.09 -20.44 17.88
N PHE A 375 4.76 -19.27 17.35
CA PHE A 375 3.70 -18.41 17.86
C PHE A 375 2.79 -18.00 16.66
N PRO A 376 1.86 -18.87 16.26
CA PRO A 376 0.94 -18.57 15.17
C PRO A 376 0.15 -17.30 15.46
N VAL A 377 -0.06 -16.48 14.45
CA VAL A 377 -0.84 -15.24 14.57
C VAL A 377 -2.32 -15.60 14.59
N GLY A 378 -2.99 -15.32 15.71
CA GLY A 378 -4.44 -15.44 15.82
C GLY A 378 -5.19 -14.39 14.99
N LYS A 379 -6.47 -14.60 14.76
CA LYS A 379 -7.34 -13.60 14.14
C LYS A 379 -7.60 -12.42 15.06
N ILE A 380 -7.89 -11.25 14.49
CA ILE A 380 -8.20 -10.02 15.25
C ILE A 380 -9.70 -9.69 15.24
N ASP A 381 -10.55 -10.67 14.98
CA ASP A 381 -12.01 -10.55 14.85
C ASP A 381 -12.78 -10.76 16.17
N GLY A 382 -12.07 -10.89 17.29
CA GLY A 382 -12.66 -11.27 18.57
C GLY A 382 -13.28 -10.14 19.39
N THR A 383 -13.12 -8.86 19.02
CA THR A 383 -13.71 -7.75 19.76
C THR A 383 -15.18 -7.52 19.37
N ASP A 384 -15.91 -6.85 20.25
CA ASP A 384 -17.30 -6.47 20.04
C ASP A 384 -17.48 -5.67 18.73
N CYS A 385 -16.55 -4.78 18.42
CA CYS A 385 -16.55 -3.99 17.19
C CYS A 385 -16.68 -4.88 15.93
N TRP A 386 -15.90 -5.94 15.85
CA TRP A 386 -15.89 -6.81 14.66
C TRP A 386 -17.09 -7.74 14.59
N GLN A 387 -17.58 -8.23 15.74
CA GLN A 387 -18.76 -9.07 15.81
C GLN A 387 -20.04 -8.30 15.45
N VAL A 388 -20.19 -7.08 15.97
CA VAL A 388 -21.27 -6.16 15.60
C VAL A 388 -21.20 -5.79 14.12
N GLY A 389 -19.98 -5.53 13.62
CA GLY A 389 -19.75 -5.20 12.20
C GLY A 389 -20.19 -6.30 11.24
N GLU A 390 -20.05 -7.57 11.60
CA GLU A 390 -20.55 -8.67 10.77
C GLU A 390 -22.08 -8.61 10.62
N LYS A 391 -22.79 -8.35 11.71
CA LYS A 391 -24.25 -8.19 11.71
C LYS A 391 -24.66 -6.95 10.92
N VAL A 392 -24.03 -5.80 11.14
CA VAL A 392 -24.33 -4.55 10.43
C VAL A 392 -24.16 -4.73 8.91
N ARG A 393 -23.06 -5.36 8.48
CA ARG A 393 -22.85 -5.64 7.04
C ARG A 393 -23.90 -6.56 6.44
N ALA A 394 -24.38 -7.55 7.19
CA ALA A 394 -25.42 -8.47 6.71
C ALA A 394 -26.79 -7.79 6.52
N GLU A 395 -27.08 -6.75 7.29
CA GLU A 395 -28.33 -6.00 7.28
C GLU A 395 -28.22 -4.60 6.63
N ARG A 396 -27.07 -4.30 6.01
CA ARG A 396 -26.71 -2.97 5.50
C ARG A 396 -27.70 -2.45 4.45
N ASP A 397 -28.08 -1.20 4.62
CA ASP A 397 -28.69 -0.37 3.58
C ASP A 397 -27.66 0.69 3.12
N GLU A 398 -27.15 0.55 1.92
CA GLU A 398 -26.09 1.39 1.37
C GLU A 398 -26.47 2.89 1.33
N GLU A 399 -27.75 3.20 1.14
CA GLU A 399 -28.23 4.59 1.08
C GLU A 399 -28.35 5.24 2.47
N SER A 400 -28.40 4.43 3.53
CA SER A 400 -28.52 4.91 4.91
C SER A 400 -27.17 5.08 5.63
N ILE A 401 -26.05 4.75 4.98
CA ILE A 401 -24.71 4.90 5.57
C ILE A 401 -24.44 6.37 5.88
N PRO A 402 -24.11 6.74 7.12
CA PRO A 402 -23.90 8.14 7.48
C PRO A 402 -22.57 8.68 6.93
N LEU A 403 -22.54 9.97 6.62
CA LEU A 403 -21.31 10.75 6.53
C LEU A 403 -21.08 11.41 7.89
N ASN A 404 -20.41 10.72 8.80
CA ASN A 404 -20.13 11.28 10.12
C ASN A 404 -19.02 12.32 10.05
N PRO A 405 -19.27 13.60 10.42
CA PRO A 405 -18.28 14.68 10.25
C PRO A 405 -17.07 14.54 11.17
N PHE A 406 -17.23 13.98 12.38
CA PHE A 406 -16.10 13.74 13.27
C PHE A 406 -15.20 12.63 12.73
N THR A 407 -15.78 11.51 12.33
CA THR A 407 -15.07 10.39 11.69
C THR A 407 -14.35 10.86 10.42
N ALA A 408 -15.02 11.66 9.59
CA ALA A 408 -14.42 12.24 8.39
C ALA A 408 -13.22 13.12 8.70
N GLY A 409 -13.34 13.99 9.72
CA GLY A 409 -12.25 14.86 10.15
C GLY A 409 -11.02 14.06 10.61
N VAL A 410 -11.20 13.00 11.39
CA VAL A 410 -10.10 12.13 11.85
C VAL A 410 -9.44 11.39 10.70
N TYR A 411 -10.24 10.75 9.83
CA TYR A 411 -9.73 9.96 8.72
C TYR A 411 -8.98 10.82 7.69
N VAL A 412 -9.58 11.94 7.28
CA VAL A 412 -8.96 12.87 6.32
C VAL A 412 -7.70 13.51 6.90
N ALA A 413 -7.70 13.89 8.20
CA ALA A 413 -6.50 14.41 8.85
C ALA A 413 -5.33 13.42 8.82
N THR A 414 -5.61 12.14 9.06
CA THR A 414 -4.59 11.09 9.03
C THR A 414 -4.08 10.84 7.61
N MET A 415 -4.96 10.82 6.62
CA MET A 415 -4.59 10.71 5.20
C MET A 415 -3.71 11.89 4.76
N MET A 416 -4.09 13.12 5.09
CA MET A 416 -3.30 14.31 4.77
C MET A 416 -1.95 14.33 5.48
N ALA A 417 -1.89 13.90 6.74
CA ALA A 417 -0.64 13.77 7.47
C ALA A 417 0.31 12.74 6.82
N GLN A 418 -0.23 11.63 6.31
CA GLN A 418 0.55 10.64 5.56
C GLN A 418 1.12 11.22 4.26
N ILE A 419 0.30 11.94 3.51
CA ILE A 419 0.69 12.64 2.29
C ILE A 419 1.85 13.61 2.58
N ASP A 420 1.72 14.42 3.62
CA ASP A 420 2.74 15.42 3.98
C ASP A 420 4.08 14.78 4.33
N VAL A 421 4.09 13.68 5.10
CA VAL A 421 5.34 12.97 5.44
C VAL A 421 6.02 12.43 4.20
N LEU A 422 5.29 11.86 3.24
CA LEU A 422 5.87 11.37 1.99
C LEU A 422 6.41 12.51 1.11
N LEU A 423 5.68 13.62 0.98
CA LEU A 423 6.15 14.79 0.25
C LEU A 423 7.39 15.41 0.90
N GLU A 424 7.42 15.54 2.22
CA GLU A 424 8.56 16.02 2.99
C GLU A 424 9.78 15.10 2.84
N ALA A 425 9.55 13.79 2.66
CA ALA A 425 10.59 12.81 2.36
C ALA A 425 11.06 12.82 0.89
N GLY A 426 10.39 13.59 0.01
CA GLY A 426 10.78 13.79 -1.38
C GLY A 426 10.18 12.79 -2.38
N HIS A 427 9.13 12.06 -2.00
CA HIS A 427 8.40 11.21 -2.94
C HIS A 427 7.61 12.05 -3.95
N PRO A 428 7.55 11.63 -5.25
CA PRO A 428 6.81 12.36 -6.28
C PRO A 428 5.29 12.24 -6.07
N TYR A 429 4.53 13.19 -6.60
CA TYR A 429 3.07 13.22 -6.43
C TYR A 429 2.38 11.98 -7.00
N SER A 430 2.83 11.43 -8.12
CA SER A 430 2.28 10.18 -8.67
C SER A 430 2.36 9.04 -7.66
N GLU A 431 3.49 8.89 -6.98
CA GLU A 431 3.68 7.87 -5.94
C GLU A 431 2.83 8.18 -4.71
N VAL A 432 2.90 9.41 -4.18
CA VAL A 432 2.16 9.84 -2.98
C VAL A 432 0.66 9.65 -3.13
N VAL A 433 0.08 10.09 -4.26
CA VAL A 433 -1.37 9.97 -4.51
C VAL A 433 -1.78 8.50 -4.66
N ASN A 434 -0.98 7.68 -5.34
CA ASN A 434 -1.31 6.27 -5.50
C ASN A 434 -1.21 5.51 -4.18
N GLU A 435 -0.14 5.72 -3.39
CA GLU A 435 0.10 5.01 -2.13
C GLU A 435 -0.77 5.48 -0.95
N SER A 436 -1.24 6.72 -0.97
CA SER A 436 -1.97 7.27 0.17
C SER A 436 -3.47 7.47 -0.08
N VAL A 437 -3.87 7.60 -1.35
CA VAL A 437 -5.27 7.91 -1.69
C VAL A 437 -5.90 6.81 -2.53
N ILE A 438 -5.40 6.60 -3.75
CA ILE A 438 -6.04 5.72 -4.73
C ILE A 438 -6.06 4.27 -4.24
N GLU A 439 -4.96 3.76 -3.72
CA GLU A 439 -4.92 2.40 -3.17
C GLU A 439 -5.87 2.22 -1.99
N ALA A 440 -5.92 3.20 -1.09
CA ALA A 440 -6.85 3.16 0.04
C ALA A 440 -8.31 3.08 -0.43
N VAL A 441 -8.73 4.01 -1.29
CA VAL A 441 -10.15 4.18 -1.61
C VAL A 441 -10.67 3.30 -2.75
N ASP A 442 -9.82 2.89 -3.70
CA ASP A 442 -10.22 2.12 -4.88
C ASP A 442 -9.86 0.63 -4.80
N SER A 443 -8.99 0.26 -3.86
CA SER A 443 -8.58 -1.13 -3.68
C SER A 443 -8.96 -1.68 -2.31
N LEU A 444 -8.44 -1.11 -1.22
CA LEU A 444 -8.57 -1.73 0.11
C LEU A 444 -9.92 -1.45 0.76
N CYS A 445 -10.38 -0.20 0.78
CA CYS A 445 -11.66 0.16 1.41
C CYS A 445 -12.89 -0.53 0.81
N PRO A 446 -13.00 -0.77 -0.51
CA PRO A 446 -14.10 -1.57 -1.05
C PRO A 446 -14.18 -2.98 -0.46
N TYR A 447 -13.04 -3.65 -0.22
CA TYR A 447 -13.01 -4.96 0.44
C TYR A 447 -13.24 -4.85 1.95
N MET A 448 -12.75 -3.80 2.61
CA MET A 448 -13.09 -3.53 4.02
C MET A 448 -14.59 -3.31 4.19
N HIS A 449 -15.21 -2.63 3.25
CA HIS A 449 -16.66 -2.42 3.21
C HIS A 449 -17.41 -3.72 3.03
N TYR A 450 -16.95 -4.58 2.11
CA TYR A 450 -17.56 -5.87 1.82
C TYR A 450 -17.35 -6.90 2.94
N ARG A 451 -16.11 -7.06 3.45
CA ARG A 451 -15.73 -8.13 4.40
C ARG A 451 -15.36 -7.63 5.79
N GLY A 452 -15.11 -6.36 5.95
CA GLY A 452 -14.68 -5.74 7.20
C GLY A 452 -13.19 -5.47 7.30
N VAL A 453 -12.81 -4.51 8.14
CA VAL A 453 -11.41 -4.12 8.38
C VAL A 453 -10.61 -5.28 8.99
N ALA A 454 -11.17 -6.01 9.95
CA ALA A 454 -10.51 -7.17 10.55
C ALA A 454 -10.17 -8.25 9.51
N PHE A 455 -11.10 -8.51 8.57
CA PHE A 455 -10.84 -9.42 7.46
C PHE A 455 -9.64 -8.97 6.61
N MET A 456 -9.58 -7.68 6.27
CA MET A 456 -8.45 -7.14 5.49
C MET A 456 -7.12 -7.30 6.21
N VAL A 457 -7.07 -6.97 7.50
CA VAL A 457 -5.85 -7.13 8.30
C VAL A 457 -5.39 -8.59 8.35
N ASP A 458 -6.31 -9.52 8.48
CA ASP A 458 -5.98 -10.95 8.57
C ASP A 458 -5.63 -11.61 7.23
N ASN A 459 -6.13 -11.06 6.11
CA ASN A 459 -5.98 -11.64 4.77
C ASN A 459 -5.14 -10.79 3.80
N CYS A 460 -4.53 -9.70 4.26
CA CYS A 460 -3.56 -8.94 3.45
C CYS A 460 -2.19 -9.64 3.46
N SER A 461 -1.20 -9.06 2.76
CA SER A 461 0.16 -9.57 2.73
C SER A 461 0.70 -9.82 4.15
N PHE A 462 1.66 -10.72 4.30
CA PHE A 462 2.30 -10.97 5.60
C PHE A 462 2.95 -9.70 6.16
N THR A 463 3.52 -8.88 5.29
CA THR A 463 4.16 -7.60 5.62
C THR A 463 3.14 -6.58 6.11
N ALA A 464 2.03 -6.41 5.38
CA ALA A 464 0.93 -5.53 5.76
C ALA A 464 0.25 -5.95 7.08
N LYS A 465 -0.04 -7.26 7.22
CA LYS A 465 -0.58 -7.85 8.47
C LYS A 465 0.33 -7.56 9.67
N THR A 466 1.64 -7.76 9.50
CA THR A 466 2.62 -7.49 10.57
C THR A 466 2.62 -6.03 10.96
N GLY A 467 2.62 -5.13 9.98
CA GLY A 467 2.61 -3.69 10.18
C GLY A 467 1.34 -3.19 10.85
N SER A 468 0.17 -3.59 10.35
CA SER A 468 -1.11 -3.18 10.94
C SER A 468 -1.22 -3.58 12.42
N ARG A 469 -0.83 -4.82 12.75
CA ARG A 469 -0.87 -5.32 14.14
C ARG A 469 0.11 -4.60 15.07
N LYS A 470 1.22 -4.11 14.54
CA LYS A 470 2.20 -3.32 15.30
C LYS A 470 1.70 -1.89 15.55
N TRP A 471 1.13 -1.25 14.54
CA TRP A 471 0.90 0.19 14.54
C TRP A 471 -0.55 0.62 14.82
N ALA A 472 -1.56 -0.21 14.52
CA ALA A 472 -2.95 0.12 14.84
C ALA A 472 -3.17 0.48 16.32
N PRO A 473 -2.59 -0.23 17.31
CA PRO A 473 -2.70 0.16 18.71
C PRO A 473 -2.10 1.53 19.05
N ARG A 474 -1.11 2.00 18.26
CA ARG A 474 -0.54 3.34 18.44
C ARG A 474 -1.52 4.42 17.99
N PHE A 475 -2.13 4.26 16.80
CA PHE A 475 -3.17 5.17 16.33
C PHE A 475 -4.37 5.18 17.27
N ASP A 476 -4.86 4.01 17.65
CA ASP A 476 -5.96 3.86 18.59
C ASP A 476 -5.70 4.62 19.89
N TYR A 477 -4.58 4.33 20.55
CA TYR A 477 -4.25 4.92 21.84
C TYR A 477 -4.00 6.43 21.75
N ILE A 478 -3.17 6.86 20.81
CA ILE A 478 -2.74 8.26 20.70
C ILE A 478 -3.90 9.18 20.28
N LEU A 479 -4.73 8.74 19.32
CA LEU A 479 -5.90 9.53 18.92
C LEU A 479 -6.90 9.70 20.07
N ASP A 480 -7.18 8.64 20.82
CA ASP A 480 -8.09 8.74 21.98
C ASP A 480 -7.51 9.65 23.08
N GLN A 481 -6.21 9.50 23.39
CA GLN A 481 -5.56 10.27 24.45
C GLN A 481 -5.34 11.75 24.11
N LEU A 482 -4.97 12.06 22.89
CA LEU A 482 -4.56 13.41 22.49
C LEU A 482 -5.63 14.14 21.66
N ALA A 483 -6.15 13.50 20.59
CA ALA A 483 -7.04 14.17 19.67
C ALA A 483 -8.47 14.27 20.22
N TYR A 484 -9.09 13.14 20.56
CA TYR A 484 -10.48 13.12 21.02
C TYR A 484 -10.65 13.83 22.35
N THR A 485 -9.75 13.58 23.28
CA THR A 485 -9.72 14.27 24.58
C THR A 485 -9.55 15.79 24.42
N ALA A 486 -8.78 16.26 23.45
CA ALA A 486 -8.62 17.70 23.19
C ALA A 486 -9.95 18.33 22.71
N VAL A 487 -10.66 17.66 21.79
CA VAL A 487 -11.98 18.13 21.34
C VAL A 487 -12.99 18.13 22.49
N ASP A 488 -13.05 17.07 23.30
CA ASP A 488 -13.97 16.96 24.43
C ASP A 488 -13.70 18.02 25.50
N ASN A 489 -12.47 18.49 25.63
CA ASN A 489 -12.09 19.60 26.51
C ASN A 489 -12.22 21.00 25.86
N GLY A 490 -12.83 21.09 24.68
CA GLY A 490 -13.11 22.35 24.00
C GLY A 490 -11.87 23.05 23.44
N LYS A 491 -10.83 22.31 23.08
CA LYS A 491 -9.67 22.89 22.39
C LYS A 491 -10.13 23.60 21.10
N PRO A 492 -9.76 24.89 20.90
CA PRO A 492 -10.16 25.61 19.71
C PRO A 492 -9.56 24.99 18.43
N VAL A 493 -10.25 25.16 17.33
CA VAL A 493 -9.77 24.79 16.00
C VAL A 493 -8.49 25.60 15.71
N ASN A 494 -7.50 24.93 15.14
CA ASN A 494 -6.34 25.60 14.55
C ASN A 494 -6.66 25.92 13.07
N GLU A 495 -7.04 27.16 12.81
CA GLU A 495 -7.45 27.60 11.46
C GLU A 495 -6.30 27.58 10.45
N ASP A 496 -5.03 27.65 10.90
CA ASP A 496 -3.87 27.52 10.00
C ASP A 496 -3.79 26.10 9.41
N ILE A 497 -4.06 25.08 10.22
CA ILE A 497 -4.11 23.68 9.77
C ILE A 497 -5.26 23.48 8.78
N ILE A 498 -6.43 24.08 9.02
CA ILE A 498 -7.58 24.01 8.11
C ILE A 498 -7.25 24.72 6.79
N SER A 499 -6.69 25.92 6.85
CA SER A 499 -6.30 26.67 5.65
C SER A 499 -5.23 25.94 4.83
N ALA A 500 -4.27 25.28 5.50
CA ALA A 500 -3.27 24.45 4.84
C ALA A 500 -3.92 23.25 4.12
N PHE A 501 -4.91 22.59 4.74
CA PHE A 501 -5.69 21.52 4.12
C PHE A 501 -6.45 22.03 2.89
N GLU A 502 -7.21 23.11 3.01
CA GLU A 502 -8.03 23.62 1.92
C GLU A 502 -7.24 24.05 0.68
N SER A 503 -6.01 24.55 0.90
CA SER A 503 -5.11 25.02 -0.16
C SER A 503 -4.02 24.02 -0.57
N HIS A 504 -4.08 22.78 -0.05
CA HIS A 504 -3.03 21.79 -0.27
C HIS A 504 -2.95 21.38 -1.74
N ARG A 505 -1.74 21.39 -2.28
CA ARG A 505 -1.49 21.10 -3.71
C ARG A 505 -1.82 19.66 -4.13
N VAL A 506 -1.85 18.73 -3.17
CA VAL A 506 -2.23 17.32 -3.46
C VAL A 506 -3.63 17.22 -4.09
N HIS A 507 -4.53 18.15 -3.82
CA HIS A 507 -5.88 18.12 -4.42
C HIS A 507 -5.81 18.22 -5.95
N GLU A 508 -4.89 19.05 -6.49
CA GLU A 508 -4.65 19.14 -7.93
C GLU A 508 -4.07 17.83 -8.48
N ALA A 509 -3.13 17.22 -7.73
CA ALA A 509 -2.51 15.95 -8.15
C ALA A 509 -3.51 14.79 -8.16
N VAL A 510 -4.41 14.70 -7.16
CA VAL A 510 -5.50 13.71 -7.12
C VAL A 510 -6.44 13.90 -8.30
N GLU A 511 -6.83 15.14 -8.60
CA GLU A 511 -7.70 15.45 -9.75
C GLU A 511 -7.03 15.01 -11.07
N GLU A 512 -5.74 15.25 -11.22
CA GLU A 512 -5.00 14.87 -12.43
C GLU A 512 -4.90 13.34 -12.57
N CYS A 513 -4.60 12.61 -11.49
CA CYS A 513 -4.63 11.15 -11.48
C CYS A 513 -6.00 10.59 -11.87
N CYS A 514 -7.09 11.23 -11.43
CA CYS A 514 -8.45 10.81 -11.80
C CYS A 514 -8.75 10.98 -13.30
N LYS A 515 -8.14 11.97 -13.97
CA LYS A 515 -8.28 12.17 -15.41
C LYS A 515 -7.57 11.11 -16.27
N LEU A 516 -6.56 10.47 -15.70
CA LEU A 516 -5.74 9.46 -16.40
C LEU A 516 -6.42 8.09 -16.50
N ARG A 517 -7.54 7.89 -15.84
CA ARG A 517 -8.28 6.63 -15.83
C ARG A 517 -9.78 6.86 -15.93
N PRO A 518 -10.54 5.92 -16.50
CA PRO A 518 -11.98 6.02 -16.54
C PRO A 518 -12.60 5.86 -15.13
N SER A 519 -13.75 6.47 -14.92
CA SER A 519 -14.57 6.16 -13.75
C SER A 519 -15.18 4.78 -13.89
N VAL A 520 -14.96 3.91 -12.90
CA VAL A 520 -15.46 2.54 -12.86
C VAL A 520 -16.09 2.25 -11.50
N ASP A 521 -16.97 1.27 -11.46
CA ASP A 521 -17.53 0.79 -10.20
C ASP A 521 -16.45 -0.02 -9.45
N ILE A 522 -16.03 0.51 -8.30
CA ILE A 522 -15.05 -0.11 -7.42
C ILE A 522 -15.69 -0.97 -6.32
N SER A 523 -17.04 -0.99 -6.21
CA SER A 523 -17.74 -1.79 -5.21
C SER A 523 -17.43 -3.28 -5.37
N VAL A 524 -17.40 -3.98 -4.25
CA VAL A 524 -17.23 -5.43 -4.18
C VAL A 524 -18.52 -6.05 -3.70
N ASP A 525 -19.09 -6.95 -4.50
CA ASP A 525 -20.29 -7.69 -4.17
C ASP A 525 -20.02 -9.20 -4.14
N SER A 526 -21.02 -9.98 -3.68
CA SER A 526 -20.93 -11.44 -3.59
C SER A 526 -20.74 -12.12 -4.95
N ALA A 527 -21.15 -11.48 -6.04
CA ALA A 527 -21.01 -12.02 -7.39
C ALA A 527 -19.63 -11.73 -7.99
N SER A 528 -18.95 -10.69 -7.51
CA SER A 528 -17.59 -10.32 -7.93
C SER A 528 -16.49 -11.01 -7.11
N SER A 529 -16.85 -11.70 -6.02
CA SER A 529 -15.88 -12.44 -5.21
C SER A 529 -15.36 -13.63 -5.99
N THR A 530 -14.21 -13.52 -6.60
CA THR A 530 -13.34 -14.67 -6.77
C THR A 530 -13.17 -15.31 -5.39
N LYS A 531 -13.39 -16.64 -5.30
CA LYS A 531 -13.37 -17.45 -4.08
C LYS A 531 -12.43 -16.94 -3.00
N GLU A 532 -12.82 -17.12 -1.75
CA GLU A 532 -12.06 -16.71 -0.56
C GLU A 532 -10.56 -16.87 -0.76
N ILE A 533 -9.85 -15.75 -0.72
CA ILE A 533 -8.40 -15.77 -0.75
C ILE A 533 -7.98 -16.12 0.66
N VAL A 534 -7.78 -17.40 0.89
CA VAL A 534 -7.08 -17.87 2.07
C VAL A 534 -5.59 -17.68 1.79
N ILE A 535 -5.02 -16.59 2.30
CA ILE A 535 -3.58 -16.38 2.28
C ILE A 535 -3.04 -17.13 3.51
N GLU A 536 -2.57 -18.37 3.33
CA GLU A 536 -1.79 -19.08 4.34
C GLU A 536 -0.35 -18.57 4.43
#